data_01d215fd77c5875eae4772db50c78c4b
#
_entry.id   01d215fd77c5875eae4772db50c78c4b
#
_cell.length_a   1.000
_cell.length_b   1.000
_cell.length_c   1.000
_cell.angle_alpha   90.00
_cell.angle_beta   90.00
_cell.angle_gamma   90.00
#
_symmetry.space_group_name_H-M   'P 1'
#
loop_
_entity.id
_entity.type
_entity.pdbx_description
1 polymer ?
#
loop_
_entity_poly.entity_id
_entity_poly.type
_entity_poly.pdbx_seq_one_letter_code
_entity_poly.pdbx_strand_id
1 'polypeptide(L)'
;MYMRILMVTPSQTGIGGTAKHVRGLSDFLRSKDHHVTIISSENTFTIPIKKLKNPSFMISSLIKTKFSGNYDIIHAHHPIASLSFKASSAKKIVTFHGIYSKQIGILHGNTASNFSNKYEKNALSWADAITAGSKESFEHYSGQGYTVNYIPNAIDVTSLPTHVNKKFEKQIIFVGRLSKEKGVESIIKISKTLPSEFHLLIIGSGPMEKENKKIDELYSNVHYLGYLEKEDLIPILRGSMVLIQPSLVEGISTTVLEAMACKVPIIASDVGGNKELVLNNQNGFLINPDSPGELLEKILQISKDLQLQQKFGQTSFELVKKFEWKEIGQKYLDLYESLLAN
;
A
#
# COMPACT_ATOMS: atom_id res chain seq x y z
N MET A 1 5.29 4.40 -28.64
CA MET A 1 4.85 5.82 -28.86
C MET A 1 5.34 6.67 -27.68
N TYR A 2 5.90 7.88 -27.92
CA TYR A 2 6.25 8.81 -26.83
C TYR A 2 4.97 9.45 -26.25
N MET A 3 4.87 9.52 -24.93
CA MET A 3 3.70 10.08 -24.25
C MET A 3 4.13 11.11 -23.19
N ARG A 4 3.33 12.17 -23.03
CA ARG A 4 3.40 13.12 -21.93
C ARG A 4 2.31 12.78 -20.92
N ILE A 5 2.70 12.34 -19.74
CA ILE A 5 1.81 11.79 -18.71
C ILE A 5 1.83 12.70 -17.49
N LEU A 6 0.65 13.11 -17.03
CA LEU A 6 0.46 13.81 -15.77
C LEU A 6 -0.11 12.85 -14.72
N MET A 7 0.63 12.60 -13.66
CA MET A 7 0.14 11.87 -12.49
C MET A 7 -0.32 12.84 -11.41
N VAL A 8 -1.48 12.62 -10.83
CA VAL A 8 -2.01 13.45 -9.73
C VAL A 8 -2.31 12.58 -8.52
N THR A 9 -1.69 12.91 -7.39
CA THR A 9 -1.79 12.12 -6.15
C THR A 9 -1.79 13.01 -4.92
N PRO A 10 -2.54 12.67 -3.85
CA PRO A 10 -2.50 13.45 -2.60
C PRO A 10 -1.12 13.47 -1.92
N SER A 11 -0.29 12.44 -2.13
CA SER A 11 1.08 12.38 -1.59
C SER A 11 2.00 11.62 -2.53
N GLN A 12 3.21 12.17 -2.72
CA GLN A 12 4.29 11.58 -3.49
C GLN A 12 5.41 11.04 -2.59
N THR A 13 5.66 11.70 -1.44
CA THR A 13 6.76 11.37 -0.52
C THR A 13 6.31 10.58 0.71
N GLY A 14 5.00 10.32 0.86
CA GLY A 14 4.46 9.62 2.01
C GLY A 14 4.88 8.14 2.10
N ILE A 15 4.79 7.61 3.31
CA ILE A 15 5.10 6.21 3.67
C ILE A 15 4.12 5.21 3.05
N GLY A 16 2.98 5.67 2.54
CA GLY A 16 1.88 4.83 2.06
C GLY A 16 2.14 4.11 0.74
N GLY A 17 1.48 2.98 0.54
CA GLY A 17 1.56 2.16 -0.68
C GLY A 17 1.27 2.95 -1.97
N THR A 18 0.32 3.90 -1.94
CA THR A 18 0.02 4.77 -3.09
C THR A 18 1.21 5.62 -3.51
N ALA A 19 1.95 6.23 -2.56
CA ALA A 19 3.12 7.04 -2.89
C ALA A 19 4.26 6.19 -3.49
N LYS A 20 4.49 4.99 -2.93
CA LYS A 20 5.45 4.01 -3.48
C LYS A 20 5.05 3.59 -4.91
N HIS A 21 3.76 3.32 -5.14
CA HIS A 21 3.22 2.94 -6.43
C HIS A 21 3.41 4.07 -7.48
N VAL A 22 3.05 5.31 -7.15
CA VAL A 22 3.20 6.46 -8.06
C VAL A 22 4.65 6.67 -8.47
N ARG A 23 5.59 6.59 -7.51
CA ARG A 23 7.02 6.69 -7.81
C ARG A 23 7.47 5.56 -8.74
N GLY A 24 7.19 4.31 -8.38
CA GLY A 24 7.62 3.16 -9.18
C GLY A 24 7.03 3.16 -10.60
N LEU A 25 5.75 3.50 -10.76
CA LEU A 25 5.14 3.65 -12.08
C LEU A 25 5.79 4.80 -12.87
N SER A 26 6.04 5.94 -12.21
CA SER A 26 6.74 7.07 -12.84
C SER A 26 8.14 6.70 -13.33
N ASP A 27 8.91 5.96 -12.50
CA ASP A 27 10.26 5.55 -12.84
C ASP A 27 10.26 4.51 -13.97
N PHE A 28 9.32 3.55 -13.94
CA PHE A 28 9.11 2.61 -15.03
C PHE A 28 8.79 3.32 -16.35
N LEU A 29 7.85 4.26 -16.36
CA LEU A 29 7.46 5.00 -17.57
C LEU A 29 8.61 5.88 -18.10
N ARG A 30 9.37 6.52 -17.22
CA ARG A 30 10.57 7.28 -17.60
C ARG A 30 11.66 6.36 -18.21
N SER A 31 11.81 5.15 -17.66
CA SER A 31 12.74 4.15 -18.25
C SER A 31 12.33 3.66 -19.63
N LYS A 32 11.09 3.95 -20.04
CA LYS A 32 10.54 3.71 -21.38
C LYS A 32 10.48 4.98 -22.25
N ASP A 33 11.27 6.00 -21.87
CA ASP A 33 11.40 7.28 -22.58
C ASP A 33 10.12 8.13 -22.61
N HIS A 34 9.17 7.92 -21.65
CA HIS A 34 8.01 8.78 -21.52
C HIS A 34 8.29 9.97 -20.60
N HIS A 35 7.63 11.11 -20.87
CA HIS A 35 7.71 12.28 -19.98
C HIS A 35 6.63 12.18 -18.91
N VAL A 36 7.05 12.10 -17.63
CA VAL A 36 6.13 12.03 -16.50
C VAL A 36 6.29 13.23 -15.58
N THR A 37 5.20 13.97 -15.41
CA THR A 37 5.06 15.05 -14.43
C THR A 37 4.17 14.56 -13.28
N ILE A 38 4.51 14.90 -12.03
CA ILE A 38 3.70 14.54 -10.85
C ILE A 38 3.22 15.81 -10.16
N ILE A 39 1.92 15.89 -9.91
CA ILE A 39 1.28 16.90 -9.06
C ILE A 39 0.85 16.23 -7.75
N SER A 40 1.35 16.75 -6.63
CA SER A 40 1.06 16.23 -5.29
C SER A 40 0.92 17.36 -4.26
N SER A 41 0.49 17.02 -3.03
CA SER A 41 0.40 18.01 -1.95
C SER A 41 1.76 18.59 -1.55
N GLU A 42 2.87 17.94 -1.89
CA GLU A 42 4.21 18.38 -1.60
C GLU A 42 4.70 19.46 -2.58
N ASN A 43 4.10 19.54 -3.77
CA ASN A 43 4.49 20.51 -4.79
C ASN A 43 3.32 21.42 -5.26
N THR A 44 2.20 21.43 -4.53
CA THR A 44 1.07 22.35 -4.69
C THR A 44 0.73 23.03 -3.37
N PHE A 45 0.02 24.16 -3.44
CA PHE A 45 -0.46 24.81 -2.23
C PHE A 45 -1.50 23.91 -1.51
N THR A 46 -1.26 23.65 -0.21
CA THR A 46 -2.23 22.96 0.64
C THR A 46 -2.28 23.63 2.02
N ILE A 47 -3.48 23.72 2.59
CA ILE A 47 -3.67 24.23 3.94
C ILE A 47 -3.33 23.09 4.92
N PRO A 48 -2.34 23.23 5.83
CA PRO A 48 -1.87 22.16 6.72
C PRO A 48 -2.81 21.88 7.91
N ILE A 49 -4.10 22.11 7.73
CA ILE A 49 -5.15 21.82 8.72
C ILE A 49 -5.86 20.53 8.29
N LYS A 50 -5.95 19.53 9.19
CA LYS A 50 -6.44 18.17 8.92
C LYS A 50 -7.72 18.11 8.06
N LYS A 51 -8.71 18.98 8.31
CA LYS A 51 -9.97 19.01 7.56
C LYS A 51 -9.91 19.82 6.24
N LEU A 52 -8.91 20.69 6.07
CA LEU A 52 -8.76 21.58 4.92
C LEU A 52 -7.69 21.11 3.93
N LYS A 53 -6.81 20.19 4.33
CA LYS A 53 -5.72 19.68 3.48
C LYS A 53 -6.25 19.08 2.18
N ASN A 54 -7.21 18.16 2.24
CA ASN A 54 -7.76 17.52 1.04
C ASN A 54 -8.56 18.49 0.15
N PRO A 55 -9.51 19.29 0.66
CA PRO A 55 -10.19 20.30 -0.17
C PRO A 55 -9.24 21.30 -0.84
N SER A 56 -8.23 21.80 -0.12
CA SER A 56 -7.27 22.73 -0.71
C SER A 56 -6.39 22.06 -1.77
N PHE A 57 -5.97 20.80 -1.56
CA PHE A 57 -5.27 20.02 -2.57
C PHE A 57 -6.11 19.82 -3.84
N MET A 58 -7.39 19.49 -3.70
CA MET A 58 -8.30 19.33 -4.85
C MET A 58 -8.33 20.57 -5.73
N ILE A 59 -8.48 21.74 -5.12
CA ILE A 59 -8.55 23.03 -5.85
C ILE A 59 -7.19 23.37 -6.44
N SER A 60 -6.10 23.28 -5.66
CA SER A 60 -4.77 23.64 -6.14
C SER A 60 -4.25 22.69 -7.22
N SER A 61 -4.55 21.40 -7.15
CA SER A 61 -4.22 20.44 -8.21
C SER A 61 -4.98 20.73 -9.51
N LEU A 62 -6.27 21.10 -9.43
CA LEU A 62 -7.05 21.56 -10.59
C LEU A 62 -6.39 22.78 -11.25
N ILE A 63 -6.08 23.82 -10.46
CA ILE A 63 -5.46 25.06 -10.97
C ILE A 63 -4.09 24.74 -11.58
N LYS A 64 -3.25 23.99 -10.88
CA LYS A 64 -1.91 23.62 -11.37
C LYS A 64 -1.98 22.81 -12.65
N THR A 65 -2.92 21.88 -12.78
CA THR A 65 -3.16 21.10 -14.00
C THR A 65 -3.50 22.00 -15.18
N LYS A 66 -4.35 23.03 -14.98
CA LYS A 66 -4.73 23.97 -16.03
C LYS A 66 -3.54 24.72 -16.63
N PHE A 67 -2.51 24.99 -15.83
CA PHE A 67 -1.33 25.77 -16.24
C PHE A 67 -0.06 24.92 -16.45
N SER A 68 -0.13 23.59 -16.32
CA SER A 68 1.04 22.71 -16.44
C SER A 68 1.38 22.26 -17.86
N GLY A 69 0.60 22.70 -18.86
CA GLY A 69 0.79 22.35 -20.27
C GLY A 69 -0.11 21.22 -20.76
N ASN A 70 0.17 20.73 -21.96
CA ASN A 70 -0.63 19.67 -22.58
C ASN A 70 -0.03 18.29 -22.27
N TYR A 71 -0.92 17.35 -21.99
CA TYR A 71 -0.60 15.95 -21.73
C TYR A 71 -1.48 15.05 -22.63
N ASP A 72 -0.97 13.85 -22.90
CA ASP A 72 -1.72 12.81 -23.59
C ASP A 72 -2.58 12.03 -22.61
N ILE A 73 -2.04 11.79 -21.41
CA ILE A 73 -2.68 11.07 -20.31
C ILE A 73 -2.67 11.92 -19.03
N ILE A 74 -3.80 11.96 -18.31
CA ILE A 74 -3.87 12.39 -16.92
C ILE A 74 -4.32 11.23 -16.04
N HIS A 75 -3.50 10.84 -15.08
CA HIS A 75 -3.72 9.68 -14.23
C HIS A 75 -3.86 10.09 -12.75
N ALA A 76 -5.06 9.99 -12.21
CA ALA A 76 -5.35 10.25 -10.79
C ALA A 76 -5.18 8.97 -9.96
N HIS A 77 -4.31 9.00 -8.96
CA HIS A 77 -4.07 7.86 -8.05
C HIS A 77 -4.88 7.94 -6.75
N HIS A 78 -5.97 8.69 -6.77
CA HIS A 78 -6.90 8.79 -5.64
C HIS A 78 -8.20 9.51 -6.10
N PRO A 79 -9.39 9.16 -5.58
CA PRO A 79 -10.64 9.82 -5.96
C PRO A 79 -10.63 11.34 -5.84
N ILE A 80 -10.00 11.90 -4.79
CA ILE A 80 -9.92 13.36 -4.63
C ILE A 80 -9.00 14.04 -5.67
N ALA A 81 -8.07 13.32 -6.27
CA ALA A 81 -7.19 13.83 -7.32
C ALA A 81 -7.92 13.97 -8.68
N SER A 82 -9.04 13.27 -8.87
CA SER A 82 -9.80 13.28 -10.13
C SER A 82 -10.45 14.62 -10.48
N LEU A 83 -10.54 15.57 -9.53
CA LEU A 83 -11.01 16.92 -9.85
C LEU A 83 -10.13 17.60 -10.91
N SER A 84 -8.82 17.27 -10.96
CA SER A 84 -7.87 17.73 -11.98
C SER A 84 -8.28 17.37 -13.42
N PHE A 85 -9.09 16.32 -13.63
CA PHE A 85 -9.62 15.92 -14.94
C PHE A 85 -10.39 17.03 -15.65
N LYS A 86 -11.03 17.91 -14.88
CA LYS A 86 -11.81 19.03 -15.44
C LYS A 86 -10.93 20.14 -16.03
N ALA A 87 -9.64 20.11 -15.78
CA ALA A 87 -8.69 21.11 -16.29
C ALA A 87 -7.86 20.61 -17.47
N SER A 88 -8.13 19.39 -17.99
CA SER A 88 -7.36 18.78 -19.07
C SER A 88 -8.25 18.10 -20.09
N SER A 89 -7.88 18.19 -21.37
CA SER A 89 -8.48 17.43 -22.49
C SER A 89 -7.82 16.04 -22.68
N ALA A 90 -6.75 15.72 -21.94
CA ALA A 90 -6.07 14.43 -21.99
C ALA A 90 -7.01 13.26 -21.67
N LYS A 91 -6.66 12.05 -22.10
CA LYS A 91 -7.35 10.82 -21.68
C LYS A 91 -7.17 10.62 -20.16
N LYS A 92 -8.25 10.33 -19.46
CA LYS A 92 -8.38 10.36 -18.00
C LYS A 92 -8.38 8.94 -17.42
N ILE A 93 -7.47 8.67 -16.51
CA ILE A 93 -7.39 7.38 -15.83
C ILE A 93 -7.47 7.60 -14.32
N VAL A 94 -8.23 6.79 -13.61
CA VAL A 94 -8.24 6.76 -12.16
C VAL A 94 -7.84 5.38 -11.63
N THR A 95 -6.89 5.34 -10.68
CA THR A 95 -6.54 4.13 -9.94
C THR A 95 -7.11 4.17 -8.53
N PHE A 96 -7.85 3.11 -8.18
CA PHE A 96 -8.31 2.83 -6.82
C PHE A 96 -7.37 1.81 -6.17
N HIS A 97 -6.59 2.26 -5.19
CA HIS A 97 -5.67 1.41 -4.41
C HIS A 97 -6.38 0.61 -3.30
N GLY A 98 -7.71 0.65 -3.27
CA GLY A 98 -8.62 0.01 -2.35
C GLY A 98 -9.99 0.68 -2.44
N ILE A 99 -10.97 0.22 -1.67
CA ILE A 99 -12.31 0.84 -1.61
C ILE A 99 -12.23 2.04 -0.66
N TYR A 100 -12.20 3.25 -1.22
CA TYR A 100 -11.96 4.48 -0.45
C TYR A 100 -13.04 4.74 0.60
N SER A 101 -14.30 4.57 0.25
CA SER A 101 -15.43 4.73 1.17
C SER A 101 -15.38 3.75 2.35
N LYS A 102 -14.97 2.49 2.13
CA LYS A 102 -14.77 1.49 3.17
C LYS A 102 -13.64 1.90 4.13
N GLN A 103 -12.51 2.37 3.60
CA GLN A 103 -11.38 2.86 4.40
C GLN A 103 -11.78 4.05 5.27
N ILE A 104 -12.50 5.03 4.69
CA ILE A 104 -12.99 6.20 5.43
C ILE A 104 -14.01 5.79 6.49
N GLY A 105 -14.87 4.81 6.21
CA GLY A 105 -15.84 4.27 7.17
C GLY A 105 -15.19 3.72 8.43
N ILE A 106 -14.11 2.95 8.28
CA ILE A 106 -13.33 2.41 9.42
C ILE A 106 -12.66 3.52 10.23
N LEU A 107 -12.14 4.56 9.55
CA LEU A 107 -11.39 5.65 10.21
C LEU A 107 -12.28 6.72 10.85
N HIS A 108 -13.43 7.02 10.25
CA HIS A 108 -14.22 8.22 10.55
C HIS A 108 -15.72 7.98 10.66
N GLY A 109 -16.17 6.72 10.53
CA GLY A 109 -17.57 6.33 10.64
C GLY A 109 -18.41 6.52 9.37
N ASN A 110 -19.67 6.06 9.44
CA ASN A 110 -20.56 5.94 8.27
C ASN A 110 -20.89 7.28 7.59
N THR A 111 -21.03 8.37 8.34
CA THR A 111 -21.32 9.71 7.75
C THR A 111 -20.19 10.18 6.84
N ALA A 112 -18.94 9.98 7.27
CA ALA A 112 -17.77 10.32 6.46
C ALA A 112 -17.63 9.39 5.24
N SER A 113 -17.98 8.12 5.39
CA SER A 113 -18.06 7.15 4.29
C SER A 113 -19.05 7.58 3.22
N ASN A 114 -20.27 8.00 3.60
CA ASN A 114 -21.29 8.47 2.67
C ASN A 114 -20.85 9.71 1.89
N PHE A 115 -20.11 10.61 2.54
CA PHE A 115 -19.55 11.77 1.86
C PHE A 115 -18.42 11.40 0.89
N SER A 116 -17.59 10.43 1.24
CA SER A 116 -16.50 9.95 0.38
C SER A 116 -17.00 9.22 -0.86
N ASN A 117 -18.17 8.56 -0.80
CA ASN A 117 -18.82 7.94 -1.94
C ASN A 117 -19.09 8.93 -3.09
N LYS A 118 -19.34 10.21 -2.79
CA LYS A 118 -19.52 11.24 -3.83
C LYS A 118 -18.24 11.47 -4.63
N TYR A 119 -17.08 11.47 -3.97
CA TYR A 119 -15.79 11.59 -4.66
C TYR A 119 -15.48 10.36 -5.50
N GLU A 120 -15.78 9.15 -4.99
CA GLU A 120 -15.65 7.91 -5.76
C GLU A 120 -16.50 7.93 -7.02
N LYS A 121 -17.81 8.22 -6.88
CA LYS A 121 -18.73 8.30 -8.03
C LYS A 121 -18.29 9.33 -9.07
N ASN A 122 -17.82 10.49 -8.62
CA ASN A 122 -17.29 11.50 -9.54
C ASN A 122 -16.05 11.01 -10.28
N ALA A 123 -15.10 10.39 -9.57
CA ALA A 123 -13.89 9.86 -10.17
C ALA A 123 -14.19 8.78 -11.21
N LEU A 124 -15.11 7.87 -10.87
CA LEU A 124 -15.57 6.80 -11.77
C LEU A 124 -16.26 7.37 -13.03
N SER A 125 -17.11 8.40 -12.88
CA SER A 125 -17.88 8.97 -13.99
C SER A 125 -17.06 9.88 -14.92
N TRP A 126 -15.92 10.43 -14.46
CA TRP A 126 -15.10 11.35 -15.25
C TRP A 126 -13.92 10.66 -15.94
N ALA A 127 -13.61 9.42 -15.57
CA ALA A 127 -12.50 8.68 -16.12
C ALA A 127 -12.86 7.99 -17.46
N ASP A 128 -11.95 8.02 -18.43
CA ASP A 128 -12.02 7.23 -19.66
C ASP A 128 -11.64 5.76 -19.40
N ALA A 129 -10.77 5.52 -18.39
CA ALA A 129 -10.45 4.19 -17.89
C ALA A 129 -10.32 4.17 -16.35
N ILE A 130 -10.72 3.06 -15.77
CA ILE A 130 -10.67 2.81 -14.33
C ILE A 130 -9.75 1.63 -14.08
N THR A 131 -8.81 1.77 -13.13
CA THR A 131 -7.98 0.68 -12.66
C THR A 131 -8.20 0.40 -11.18
N ALA A 132 -8.14 -0.86 -10.80
CA ALA A 132 -8.25 -1.31 -9.42
C ALA A 132 -6.98 -2.04 -9.00
N GLY A 133 -6.42 -1.64 -7.86
CA GLY A 133 -5.17 -2.15 -7.31
C GLY A 133 -5.33 -3.45 -6.51
N SER A 134 -6.55 -3.98 -6.33
CA SER A 134 -6.85 -5.26 -5.69
C SER A 134 -8.08 -5.90 -6.32
N LYS A 135 -8.20 -7.23 -6.21
CA LYS A 135 -9.39 -7.96 -6.69
C LYS A 135 -10.65 -7.50 -5.96
N GLU A 136 -10.56 -7.26 -4.65
CA GLU A 136 -11.70 -6.73 -3.88
C GLU A 136 -12.22 -5.41 -4.46
N SER A 137 -11.34 -4.47 -4.79
CA SER A 137 -11.76 -3.20 -5.41
C SER A 137 -12.22 -3.39 -6.85
N PHE A 138 -11.60 -4.29 -7.60
CA PHE A 138 -12.04 -4.67 -8.94
C PHE A 138 -13.47 -5.23 -8.93
N GLU A 139 -13.77 -6.20 -8.09
CA GLU A 139 -15.10 -6.81 -7.94
C GLU A 139 -16.13 -5.79 -7.45
N HIS A 140 -15.75 -4.94 -6.49
CA HIS A 140 -16.62 -3.90 -5.94
C HIS A 140 -17.10 -2.91 -7.01
N TYR A 141 -16.20 -2.37 -7.83
CA TYR A 141 -16.57 -1.39 -8.85
C TYR A 141 -17.17 -2.03 -10.10
N SER A 142 -16.71 -3.22 -10.49
CA SER A 142 -17.31 -3.99 -11.58
C SER A 142 -18.75 -4.41 -11.25
N GLY A 143 -19.01 -4.79 -10.00
CA GLY A 143 -20.36 -5.10 -9.50
C GLY A 143 -21.33 -3.89 -9.50
N GLN A 144 -20.81 -2.66 -9.59
CA GLN A 144 -21.58 -1.44 -9.77
C GLN A 144 -21.81 -1.07 -11.26
N GLY A 145 -21.37 -1.93 -12.20
CA GLY A 145 -21.56 -1.75 -13.63
C GLY A 145 -20.44 -0.97 -14.34
N TYR A 146 -19.31 -0.69 -13.68
CA TYR A 146 -18.17 -0.04 -14.33
C TYR A 146 -17.26 -1.05 -15.02
N THR A 147 -16.67 -0.67 -16.16
CA THR A 147 -15.57 -1.40 -16.79
C THR A 147 -14.27 -1.06 -16.07
N VAL A 148 -13.71 -2.03 -15.39
CA VAL A 148 -12.53 -1.86 -14.53
C VAL A 148 -11.38 -2.74 -15.01
N ASN A 149 -10.15 -2.22 -15.02
CA ASN A 149 -8.95 -2.99 -15.29
C ASN A 149 -8.28 -3.36 -13.97
N TYR A 150 -8.00 -4.64 -13.74
CA TYR A 150 -7.25 -5.08 -12.57
C TYR A 150 -5.74 -4.93 -12.83
N ILE A 151 -5.11 -3.97 -12.13
CA ILE A 151 -3.66 -3.73 -12.18
C ILE A 151 -3.16 -3.50 -10.75
N PRO A 152 -2.55 -4.52 -10.10
CA PRO A 152 -2.14 -4.45 -8.71
C PRO A 152 -0.93 -3.54 -8.48
N ASN A 153 -0.62 -3.27 -7.19
CA ASN A 153 0.63 -2.63 -6.81
C ASN A 153 1.82 -3.50 -7.23
N ALA A 154 2.96 -2.85 -7.49
CA ALA A 154 4.18 -3.51 -7.91
C ALA A 154 5.35 -3.22 -6.97
N ILE A 155 6.42 -3.99 -7.16
CA ILE A 155 7.69 -3.87 -6.45
C ILE A 155 8.85 -3.95 -7.44
N ASP A 156 9.96 -3.29 -7.11
CA ASP A 156 11.25 -3.52 -7.76
C ASP A 156 12.10 -4.39 -6.83
N VAL A 157 12.14 -5.69 -7.12
CA VAL A 157 12.89 -6.68 -6.32
C VAL A 157 14.39 -6.43 -6.41
N THR A 158 14.87 -5.97 -7.57
CA THR A 158 16.30 -5.78 -7.83
C THR A 158 16.89 -4.60 -7.07
N SER A 159 16.07 -3.60 -6.74
CA SER A 159 16.47 -2.42 -5.98
C SER A 159 16.47 -2.60 -4.47
N LEU A 160 16.11 -3.80 -3.96
CA LEU A 160 16.09 -4.05 -2.52
C LEU A 160 17.48 -4.36 -1.98
N PRO A 161 17.91 -3.72 -0.87
CA PRO A 161 19.15 -4.08 -0.17
C PRO A 161 19.23 -5.59 0.11
N THR A 162 20.40 -6.18 -0.13
CA THR A 162 20.60 -7.65 -0.03
C THR A 162 21.16 -8.10 1.30
N HIS A 163 21.81 -7.21 2.05
CA HIS A 163 22.36 -7.54 3.35
C HIS A 163 21.27 -7.77 4.41
N VAL A 164 21.64 -8.46 5.48
CA VAL A 164 20.75 -8.84 6.59
C VAL A 164 21.17 -8.10 7.85
N ASN A 165 20.21 -7.52 8.57
CA ASN A 165 20.39 -6.93 9.88
C ASN A 165 19.47 -7.66 10.88
N LYS A 166 19.94 -8.78 11.41
CA LYS A 166 19.24 -9.56 12.43
C LYS A 166 19.63 -9.04 13.82
N LYS A 167 18.67 -8.41 14.50
CA LYS A 167 18.90 -7.85 15.85
C LYS A 167 18.68 -8.89 16.96
N PHE A 168 17.74 -9.82 16.74
CA PHE A 168 17.34 -10.82 17.72
C PHE A 168 17.10 -12.17 17.04
N GLU A 169 17.29 -13.27 17.80
CA GLU A 169 17.15 -14.62 17.23
C GLU A 169 15.73 -14.92 16.77
N LYS A 170 14.71 -14.65 17.60
CA LYS A 170 13.29 -14.78 17.27
C LYS A 170 12.66 -13.41 17.01
N GLN A 171 13.09 -12.78 15.91
CA GLN A 171 12.64 -11.44 15.52
C GLN A 171 11.34 -11.49 14.72
N ILE A 172 10.31 -10.84 15.24
CA ILE A 172 9.02 -10.60 14.57
C ILE A 172 8.99 -9.15 14.14
N ILE A 173 8.43 -8.86 12.96
CA ILE A 173 8.36 -7.49 12.48
C ILE A 173 6.94 -7.10 12.07
N PHE A 174 6.54 -5.90 12.47
CA PHE A 174 5.39 -5.17 11.92
C PHE A 174 5.91 -3.91 11.24
N VAL A 175 5.46 -3.66 10.01
CA VAL A 175 5.81 -2.47 9.24
C VAL A 175 4.55 -1.84 8.65
N GLY A 176 4.29 -0.59 8.99
CA GLY A 176 3.14 0.12 8.45
C GLY A 176 2.80 1.41 9.16
N ARG A 177 1.74 2.06 8.66
CA ARG A 177 1.18 3.21 9.37
C ARG A 177 0.64 2.76 10.73
N LEU A 178 1.00 3.48 11.80
CA LEU A 178 0.52 3.18 13.14
C LEU A 178 -0.90 3.73 13.34
N SER A 179 -1.89 2.95 12.89
CA SER A 179 -3.29 3.36 12.86
C SER A 179 -4.22 2.13 13.01
N LYS A 180 -5.48 2.41 13.34
CA LYS A 180 -6.48 1.37 13.60
C LYS A 180 -6.68 0.44 12.41
N GLU A 181 -6.77 0.98 11.19
CA GLU A 181 -6.97 0.18 9.97
C GLU A 181 -5.83 -0.80 9.69
N LYS A 182 -4.62 -0.53 10.23
CA LYS A 182 -3.46 -1.43 10.13
C LYS A 182 -3.37 -2.47 11.26
N GLY A 183 -4.39 -2.53 12.12
CA GLY A 183 -4.48 -3.52 13.17
C GLY A 183 -3.51 -3.31 14.34
N VAL A 184 -3.06 -2.07 14.57
CA VAL A 184 -2.13 -1.75 15.68
C VAL A 184 -2.70 -2.16 17.04
N GLU A 185 -4.03 -2.16 17.22
CA GLU A 185 -4.66 -2.66 18.45
C GLU A 185 -4.35 -4.15 18.69
N SER A 186 -4.29 -4.98 17.63
CA SER A 186 -3.89 -6.39 17.73
C SER A 186 -2.40 -6.52 18.08
N ILE A 187 -1.53 -5.64 17.55
CA ILE A 187 -0.11 -5.57 17.93
C ILE A 187 0.03 -5.28 19.43
N ILE A 188 -0.70 -4.28 19.94
CA ILE A 188 -0.70 -3.93 21.37
C ILE A 188 -1.20 -5.10 22.23
N LYS A 189 -2.21 -5.84 21.77
CA LYS A 189 -2.74 -6.99 22.50
C LYS A 189 -1.72 -8.14 22.60
N ILE A 190 -1.10 -8.52 21.48
CA ILE A 190 -0.10 -9.61 21.49
C ILE A 190 1.16 -9.24 22.27
N SER A 191 1.56 -7.98 22.30
CA SER A 191 2.72 -7.51 23.08
C SER A 191 2.63 -7.87 24.57
N LYS A 192 1.40 -7.98 25.10
CA LYS A 192 1.15 -8.35 26.51
C LYS A 192 1.35 -9.84 26.80
N THR A 193 1.28 -10.69 25.81
CA THR A 193 1.28 -12.15 25.94
C THR A 193 2.38 -12.82 25.17
N LEU A 194 3.20 -12.04 24.46
CA LEU A 194 4.33 -12.55 23.67
C LEU A 194 5.41 -13.10 24.61
N PRO A 195 5.81 -14.37 24.47
CA PRO A 195 6.89 -14.94 25.30
C PRO A 195 8.18 -14.14 25.17
N SER A 196 8.94 -14.05 26.27
CA SER A 196 10.12 -13.16 26.38
C SER A 196 11.28 -13.47 25.42
N GLU A 197 11.32 -14.68 24.88
CA GLU A 197 12.32 -15.06 23.86
C GLU A 197 12.01 -14.51 22.45
N PHE A 198 10.80 -13.99 22.22
CA PHE A 198 10.43 -13.33 20.96
C PHE A 198 10.58 -11.82 21.08
N HIS A 199 11.15 -11.20 20.07
CA HIS A 199 11.30 -9.76 20.00
C HIS A 199 10.42 -9.18 18.86
N LEU A 200 9.50 -8.29 19.21
CA LEU A 200 8.61 -7.63 18.27
C LEU A 200 9.16 -6.25 17.89
N LEU A 201 9.54 -6.09 16.63
CA LEU A 201 9.96 -4.80 16.07
C LEU A 201 8.77 -4.12 15.42
N ILE A 202 8.47 -2.91 15.83
CA ILE A 202 7.37 -2.07 15.31
C ILE A 202 7.97 -0.91 14.55
N ILE A 203 7.73 -0.85 13.22
CA ILE A 203 8.32 0.14 12.33
C ILE A 203 7.21 0.93 11.62
N GLY A 204 7.31 2.24 11.71
CA GLY A 204 6.39 3.17 11.07
C GLY A 204 6.03 4.37 11.93
N SER A 205 5.12 5.20 11.44
CA SER A 205 4.59 6.35 12.15
C SER A 205 3.08 6.45 11.95
N GLY A 206 2.39 7.20 12.82
CA GLY A 206 0.95 7.36 12.68
C GLY A 206 0.24 7.83 13.94
N PRO A 207 -1.10 7.92 13.90
CA PRO A 207 -1.91 8.43 15.02
C PRO A 207 -1.73 7.67 16.33
N MET A 208 -1.36 6.37 16.27
CA MET A 208 -1.18 5.50 17.44
C MET A 208 0.29 5.35 17.87
N GLU A 209 1.12 6.32 17.55
CA GLU A 209 2.55 6.32 17.90
C GLU A 209 2.78 6.35 19.42
N LYS A 210 1.95 7.11 20.14
CA LYS A 210 2.04 7.22 21.63
C LYS A 210 1.81 5.89 22.31
N GLU A 211 0.82 5.12 21.83
CA GLU A 211 0.50 3.78 22.34
C GLU A 211 1.64 2.81 22.08
N ASN A 212 2.31 2.91 20.91
CA ASN A 212 3.45 2.05 20.59
C ASN A 212 4.70 2.39 21.41
N LYS A 213 4.99 3.66 21.65
CA LYS A 213 6.05 4.08 22.59
C LYS A 213 5.79 3.55 24.01
N LYS A 214 4.54 3.59 24.46
CA LYS A 214 4.18 3.07 25.78
C LYS A 214 4.39 1.55 25.92
N ILE A 215 4.11 0.74 24.89
CA ILE A 215 4.35 -0.71 24.98
C ILE A 215 5.85 -1.04 24.85
N ASP A 216 6.63 -0.26 24.13
CA ASP A 216 8.09 -0.33 24.09
C ASP A 216 8.72 -0.08 25.49
N GLU A 217 8.22 0.92 26.22
CA GLU A 217 8.63 1.21 27.60
C GLU A 217 8.21 0.13 28.60
N LEU A 218 7.09 -0.56 28.36
CA LEU A 218 6.51 -1.53 29.28
C LEU A 218 7.05 -2.95 29.10
N TYR A 219 7.46 -3.33 27.90
CA TYR A 219 7.83 -4.69 27.56
C TYR A 219 9.23 -4.73 26.93
N SER A 220 10.20 -5.32 27.63
CA SER A 220 11.62 -5.39 27.21
C SER A 220 11.87 -6.12 25.88
N ASN A 221 10.88 -6.88 25.41
CA ASN A 221 10.90 -7.62 24.15
C ASN A 221 10.04 -6.98 23.03
N VAL A 222 9.60 -5.75 23.22
CA VAL A 222 8.91 -4.94 22.21
C VAL A 222 9.76 -3.72 21.90
N HIS A 223 9.96 -3.41 20.62
CA HIS A 223 10.87 -2.35 20.17
C HIS A 223 10.19 -1.48 19.12
N TYR A 224 9.85 -0.25 19.48
CA TYR A 224 9.36 0.76 18.55
C TYR A 224 10.55 1.51 17.93
N LEU A 225 10.78 1.33 16.62
CA LEU A 225 11.93 1.90 15.90
C LEU A 225 11.59 3.18 15.13
N GLY A 226 10.34 3.65 15.21
CA GLY A 226 9.91 4.78 14.40
C GLY A 226 9.83 4.47 12.90
N TYR A 227 9.84 5.51 12.08
CA TYR A 227 9.93 5.36 10.64
C TYR A 227 11.37 5.07 10.21
N LEU A 228 11.55 4.11 9.31
CA LEU A 228 12.83 3.80 8.68
C LEU A 228 12.71 3.94 7.16
N GLU A 229 13.77 4.45 6.53
CA GLU A 229 13.91 4.42 5.07
C GLU A 229 14.18 3.00 4.58
N LYS A 230 14.04 2.79 3.28
CA LYS A 230 14.13 1.48 2.63
C LYS A 230 15.49 0.80 2.92
N GLU A 231 16.55 1.56 2.92
CA GLU A 231 17.93 1.12 3.12
C GLU A 231 18.15 0.50 4.50
N ASP A 232 17.47 0.99 5.54
CA ASP A 232 17.54 0.48 6.91
C ASP A 232 16.44 -0.57 7.18
N LEU A 233 15.26 -0.38 6.62
CA LEU A 233 14.11 -1.26 6.82
C LEU A 233 14.32 -2.65 6.22
N ILE A 234 14.74 -2.74 4.96
CA ILE A 234 14.81 -4.01 4.24
C ILE A 234 15.81 -4.99 4.87
N PRO A 235 17.01 -4.55 5.30
CA PRO A 235 17.93 -5.44 6.03
C PRO A 235 17.34 -6.02 7.32
N ILE A 236 16.58 -5.21 8.08
CA ILE A 236 15.89 -5.67 9.30
C ILE A 236 14.78 -6.65 8.96
N LEU A 237 14.01 -6.36 7.91
CA LEU A 237 12.96 -7.25 7.40
C LEU A 237 13.56 -8.61 6.99
N ARG A 238 14.68 -8.62 6.24
CA ARG A 238 15.40 -9.86 5.88
C ARG A 238 15.90 -10.66 7.07
N GLY A 239 16.21 -9.99 8.17
CA GLY A 239 16.64 -10.63 9.43
C GLY A 239 15.47 -11.15 10.27
N SER A 240 14.22 -10.89 9.87
CA SER A 240 13.05 -11.25 10.64
C SER A 240 12.57 -12.67 10.34
N MET A 241 12.11 -13.36 11.37
CA MET A 241 11.53 -14.70 11.28
C MET A 241 10.18 -14.66 10.57
N VAL A 242 9.41 -13.60 10.79
CA VAL A 242 8.04 -13.43 10.23
C VAL A 242 7.64 -11.96 10.19
N LEU A 243 6.96 -11.56 9.10
CA LEU A 243 6.19 -10.32 9.04
C LEU A 243 4.77 -10.59 9.55
N ILE A 244 4.26 -9.72 10.43
CA ILE A 244 2.86 -9.73 10.84
C ILE A 244 2.13 -8.51 10.29
N GLN A 245 0.96 -8.74 9.65
CA GLN A 245 0.15 -7.71 8.99
C GLN A 245 -1.33 -7.87 9.37
N PRO A 246 -1.74 -7.55 10.62
CA PRO A 246 -3.10 -7.78 11.12
C PRO A 246 -4.07 -6.65 10.73
N SER A 247 -4.01 -6.16 9.49
CA SER A 247 -4.84 -5.06 8.99
C SER A 247 -6.32 -5.39 9.02
N LEU A 248 -7.18 -4.40 9.31
CA LEU A 248 -8.65 -4.51 9.20
C LEU A 248 -9.15 -4.28 7.77
N VAL A 249 -8.36 -3.56 6.98
CA VAL A 249 -8.60 -3.32 5.56
C VAL A 249 -7.27 -3.13 4.86
N GLU A 250 -7.13 -3.74 3.68
CA GLU A 250 -5.90 -3.66 2.90
C GLU A 250 -6.21 -3.71 1.39
N GLY A 251 -5.50 -2.89 0.63
CA GLY A 251 -5.33 -3.16 -0.80
C GLY A 251 -4.22 -4.19 -1.03
N ILE A 252 -3.48 -4.11 -2.13
CA ILE A 252 -2.22 -4.86 -2.26
C ILE A 252 -1.16 -4.17 -1.41
N SER A 253 -0.73 -4.83 -0.34
CA SER A 253 0.25 -4.32 0.61
C SER A 253 1.66 -4.32 0.04
N THR A 254 2.26 -3.14 -0.10
CA THR A 254 3.67 -3.04 -0.53
C THR A 254 4.63 -3.66 0.50
N THR A 255 4.30 -3.60 1.78
CA THR A 255 5.09 -4.24 2.84
C THR A 255 5.08 -5.76 2.74
N VAL A 256 3.92 -6.34 2.40
CA VAL A 256 3.83 -7.78 2.14
C VAL A 256 4.64 -8.16 0.90
N LEU A 257 4.58 -7.37 -0.19
CA LEU A 257 5.44 -7.58 -1.37
C LEU A 257 6.94 -7.50 -1.01
N GLU A 258 7.33 -6.54 -0.15
CA GLU A 258 8.70 -6.41 0.34
C GLU A 258 9.14 -7.66 1.15
N ALA A 259 8.27 -8.18 2.02
CA ALA A 259 8.53 -9.42 2.77
C ALA A 259 8.65 -10.64 1.86
N MET A 260 7.77 -10.76 0.86
CA MET A 260 7.84 -11.82 -0.16
C MET A 260 9.17 -11.79 -0.91
N ALA A 261 9.61 -10.60 -1.33
CA ALA A 261 10.90 -10.41 -2.01
C ALA A 261 12.10 -10.69 -1.10
N CYS A 262 11.93 -10.53 0.21
CA CYS A 262 12.94 -10.84 1.23
C CYS A 262 12.93 -12.32 1.68
N LYS A 263 12.04 -13.15 1.15
CA LYS A 263 11.81 -14.55 1.57
C LYS A 263 11.41 -14.67 3.05
N VAL A 264 10.69 -13.68 3.57
CA VAL A 264 10.21 -13.68 4.95
C VAL A 264 8.79 -14.26 4.99
N PRO A 265 8.51 -15.26 5.83
CA PRO A 265 7.16 -15.76 6.07
C PRO A 265 6.20 -14.64 6.50
N ILE A 266 4.91 -14.78 6.16
CA ILE A 266 3.92 -13.75 6.39
C ILE A 266 2.74 -14.32 7.19
N ILE A 267 2.32 -13.60 8.22
CA ILE A 267 1.02 -13.79 8.87
C ILE A 267 0.22 -12.52 8.62
N ALA A 268 -0.84 -12.62 7.83
CA ALA A 268 -1.68 -11.49 7.48
C ALA A 268 -3.14 -11.77 7.77
N SER A 269 -3.93 -10.73 8.03
CA SER A 269 -5.38 -10.88 8.16
C SER A 269 -6.02 -11.25 6.82
N ASP A 270 -7.10 -12.06 6.88
CA ASP A 270 -7.90 -12.53 5.75
C ASP A 270 -8.81 -11.41 5.20
N VAL A 271 -8.20 -10.29 4.77
CA VAL A 271 -8.91 -9.12 4.24
C VAL A 271 -8.27 -8.61 2.95
N GLY A 272 -9.11 -8.09 2.06
CA GLY A 272 -8.68 -7.35 0.87
C GLY A 272 -7.59 -8.06 0.06
N GLY A 273 -6.60 -7.29 -0.37
CA GLY A 273 -5.48 -7.77 -1.17
C GLY A 273 -4.49 -8.69 -0.45
N ASN A 274 -4.58 -8.86 0.87
CA ASN A 274 -3.79 -9.87 1.58
C ASN A 274 -4.05 -11.28 1.03
N LYS A 275 -5.32 -11.59 0.69
CA LYS A 275 -5.73 -12.87 0.07
C LYS A 275 -5.08 -13.16 -1.27
N GLU A 276 -4.61 -12.11 -1.95
CA GLU A 276 -3.97 -12.23 -3.25
C GLU A 276 -2.47 -12.50 -3.15
N LEU A 277 -1.87 -12.07 -2.04
CA LEU A 277 -0.44 -12.18 -1.78
C LEU A 277 -0.11 -13.38 -0.89
N VAL A 278 -0.97 -13.69 0.07
CA VAL A 278 -0.77 -14.76 1.03
C VAL A 278 -1.71 -15.93 0.70
N LEU A 279 -1.14 -16.99 0.17
CA LEU A 279 -1.81 -18.26 -0.07
C LEU A 279 -1.68 -19.10 1.21
N ASN A 280 -2.79 -19.22 1.95
CA ASN A 280 -2.80 -19.85 3.28
C ASN A 280 -2.15 -21.24 3.29
N ASN A 281 -1.23 -21.50 4.23
CA ASN A 281 -0.42 -22.71 4.36
C ASN A 281 0.57 -22.99 3.19
N GLN A 282 0.77 -22.04 2.25
CA GLN A 282 1.71 -22.19 1.14
C GLN A 282 2.90 -21.23 1.25
N ASN A 283 2.64 -19.94 1.48
CA ASN A 283 3.67 -18.91 1.67
C ASN A 283 3.47 -18.07 2.94
N GLY A 284 2.50 -18.42 3.78
CA GLY A 284 2.16 -17.73 5.01
C GLY A 284 0.86 -18.24 5.60
N PHE A 285 0.34 -17.50 6.57
CA PHE A 285 -0.95 -17.75 7.19
C PHE A 285 -1.89 -16.56 7.01
N LEU A 286 -3.16 -16.85 6.67
CA LEU A 286 -4.26 -15.90 6.78
C LEU A 286 -4.99 -16.13 8.10
N ILE A 287 -5.24 -15.06 8.85
CA ILE A 287 -5.88 -15.07 10.16
C ILE A 287 -7.10 -14.15 10.20
N ASN A 288 -8.00 -14.41 11.12
CA ASN A 288 -9.07 -13.47 11.43
C ASN A 288 -8.49 -12.19 12.07
N PRO A 289 -8.74 -10.99 11.52
CA PRO A 289 -8.23 -9.71 12.07
C PRO A 289 -8.69 -9.45 13.52
N ASP A 290 -9.83 -10.01 13.93
CA ASP A 290 -10.40 -9.86 15.27
C ASP A 290 -9.89 -10.90 16.27
N SER A 291 -8.94 -11.79 15.88
CA SER A 291 -8.40 -12.88 16.71
C SER A 291 -6.89 -12.71 17.00
N PRO A 292 -6.50 -11.87 17.96
CA PRO A 292 -5.09 -11.75 18.35
C PRO A 292 -4.48 -13.06 18.87
N GLY A 293 -5.29 -13.94 19.46
CA GLY A 293 -4.84 -15.28 19.89
C GLY A 293 -4.40 -16.17 18.74
N GLU A 294 -5.11 -16.12 17.61
CA GLU A 294 -4.74 -16.83 16.38
C GLU A 294 -3.41 -16.28 15.83
N LEU A 295 -3.22 -14.96 15.85
CA LEU A 295 -1.94 -14.35 15.45
C LEU A 295 -0.77 -14.90 16.27
N LEU A 296 -0.90 -14.97 17.60
CA LEU A 296 0.12 -15.52 18.48
C LEU A 296 0.35 -17.02 18.21
N GLU A 297 -0.71 -17.80 18.01
CA GLU A 297 -0.63 -19.23 17.67
C GLU A 297 0.21 -19.45 16.40
N LYS A 298 -0.05 -18.67 15.32
CA LYS A 298 0.68 -18.80 14.06
C LYS A 298 2.14 -18.35 14.18
N ILE A 299 2.44 -17.33 14.99
CA ILE A 299 3.83 -16.96 15.33
C ILE A 299 4.55 -18.14 15.98
N LEU A 300 3.94 -18.78 16.99
CA LEU A 300 4.51 -19.93 17.68
C LEU A 300 4.67 -21.14 16.76
N GLN A 301 3.73 -21.36 15.83
CA GLN A 301 3.82 -22.42 14.83
C GLN A 301 5.01 -22.23 13.89
N ILE A 302 5.20 -21.04 13.32
CA ILE A 302 6.33 -20.70 12.44
C ILE A 302 7.66 -20.85 13.22
N SER A 303 7.72 -20.43 14.48
CA SER A 303 8.96 -20.43 15.25
C SER A 303 9.54 -21.82 15.53
N LYS A 304 8.68 -22.85 15.50
CA LYS A 304 9.05 -24.25 15.81
C LYS A 304 9.49 -25.04 14.57
N ASP A 305 9.30 -24.49 13.37
CA ASP A 305 9.51 -25.23 12.12
C ASP A 305 10.31 -24.41 11.10
N LEU A 306 11.63 -24.63 11.11
CA LEU A 306 12.55 -23.96 10.19
C LEU A 306 12.29 -24.36 8.71
N GLN A 307 11.87 -25.59 8.47
CA GLN A 307 11.56 -26.04 7.10
C GLN A 307 10.32 -25.31 6.57
N LEU A 308 9.32 -25.11 7.43
CA LEU A 308 8.14 -24.31 7.11
C LEU A 308 8.50 -22.85 6.79
N GLN A 309 9.39 -22.23 7.59
CA GLN A 309 9.88 -20.88 7.34
C GLN A 309 10.55 -20.78 5.96
N GLN A 310 11.46 -21.71 5.65
CA GLN A 310 12.17 -21.75 4.36
C GLN A 310 11.20 -21.97 3.19
N LYS A 311 10.27 -22.91 3.32
CA LYS A 311 9.23 -23.18 2.31
C LYS A 311 8.39 -21.94 2.05
N PHE A 312 7.86 -21.30 3.10
CA PHE A 312 7.03 -20.09 2.96
C PHE A 312 7.80 -18.94 2.31
N GLY A 313 9.03 -18.72 2.74
CA GLY A 313 9.90 -17.70 2.17
C GLY A 313 10.20 -17.93 0.69
N GLN A 314 10.55 -19.16 0.30
CA GLN A 314 10.85 -19.49 -1.10
C GLN A 314 9.59 -19.38 -1.98
N THR A 315 8.44 -19.89 -1.52
CA THR A 315 7.17 -19.77 -2.26
C THR A 315 6.78 -18.31 -2.44
N SER A 316 6.93 -17.47 -1.39
CA SER A 316 6.72 -16.02 -1.47
C SER A 316 7.58 -15.38 -2.54
N PHE A 317 8.86 -15.73 -2.59
CA PHE A 317 9.81 -15.18 -3.56
C PHE A 317 9.46 -15.55 -5.01
N GLU A 318 8.94 -16.75 -5.25
CA GLU A 318 8.46 -17.11 -6.61
C GLU A 318 7.18 -16.37 -6.98
N LEU A 319 6.26 -16.19 -6.04
CA LEU A 319 5.00 -15.50 -6.28
C LEU A 319 5.18 -14.00 -6.53
N VAL A 320 6.13 -13.33 -5.85
CA VAL A 320 6.33 -11.88 -5.97
C VAL A 320 6.78 -11.44 -7.36
N LYS A 321 7.41 -12.32 -8.14
CA LYS A 321 7.84 -12.03 -9.53
C LYS A 321 6.69 -11.53 -10.42
N LYS A 322 5.47 -11.98 -10.17
CA LYS A 322 4.25 -11.53 -10.89
C LYS A 322 3.86 -10.08 -10.58
N PHE A 323 4.44 -9.49 -9.53
CA PHE A 323 4.21 -8.13 -9.08
C PHE A 323 5.40 -7.20 -9.34
N GLU A 324 6.35 -7.61 -10.17
CA GLU A 324 7.47 -6.74 -10.55
C GLU A 324 7.00 -5.63 -11.51
N TRP A 325 7.68 -4.47 -11.45
CA TRP A 325 7.38 -3.34 -12.33
C TRP A 325 7.48 -3.68 -13.81
N LYS A 326 8.33 -4.63 -14.20
CA LYS A 326 8.40 -5.11 -15.58
C LYS A 326 7.06 -5.64 -16.08
N GLU A 327 6.34 -6.38 -15.25
CA GLU A 327 5.05 -6.99 -15.59
C GLU A 327 3.89 -6.00 -15.39
N ILE A 328 3.85 -5.35 -14.23
CA ILE A 328 2.74 -4.46 -13.86
C ILE A 328 2.81 -3.13 -14.61
N GLY A 329 4.00 -2.58 -14.79
CA GLY A 329 4.21 -1.36 -15.55
C GLY A 329 3.83 -1.52 -17.03
N GLN A 330 4.09 -2.70 -17.62
CA GLN A 330 3.68 -2.99 -18.99
C GLN A 330 2.15 -2.95 -19.14
N LYS A 331 1.39 -3.48 -18.19
CA LYS A 331 -0.08 -3.40 -18.20
C LYS A 331 -0.60 -1.96 -18.20
N TYR A 332 0.06 -1.05 -17.46
CA TYR A 332 -0.27 0.37 -17.53
C TYR A 332 0.07 0.98 -18.87
N LEU A 333 1.22 0.63 -19.45
CA LEU A 333 1.65 1.12 -20.76
C LEU A 333 0.66 0.68 -21.84
N ASP A 334 0.30 -0.61 -21.86
CA ASP A 334 -0.67 -1.18 -22.81
C ASP A 334 -2.05 -0.47 -22.70
N LEU A 335 -2.49 -0.20 -21.45
CA LEU A 335 -3.73 0.55 -21.22
C LEU A 335 -3.65 1.98 -21.75
N TYR A 336 -2.54 2.69 -21.53
CA TYR A 336 -2.35 4.06 -22.02
C TYR A 336 -2.35 4.11 -23.56
N GLU A 337 -1.62 3.19 -24.19
CA GLU A 337 -1.56 3.09 -25.65
C GLU A 337 -2.93 2.76 -26.25
N SER A 338 -3.69 1.85 -25.65
CA SER A 338 -5.04 1.50 -26.09
C SER A 338 -6.02 2.69 -26.04
N LEU A 339 -5.89 3.53 -25.01
CA LEU A 339 -6.73 4.72 -24.87
C LEU A 339 -6.42 5.81 -25.90
N LEU A 340 -5.17 5.91 -26.32
CA LEU A 340 -4.73 6.90 -27.32
C LEU A 340 -4.98 6.45 -28.76
N ALA A 341 -5.17 5.14 -28.98
CA ALA A 341 -5.49 4.58 -30.28
C ALA A 341 -6.99 4.73 -30.65
N ASN A 342 -7.84 4.94 -29.61
CA ASN A 342 -9.30 5.18 -29.75
C ASN A 342 -9.63 6.68 -29.60
#